data_39b5291b9aac9a926769ddf67ac44413
#
_entry.id   39b5291b9aac9a926769ddf67ac44413
#
_cell.length_a   1.000
_cell.length_b   1.000
_cell.length_c   1.000
_cell.angle_alpha   90.00
_cell.angle_beta   90.00
_cell.angle_gamma   90.00
#
_symmetry.space_group_name_H-M   'P 1'
#
loop_
_entity.id
_entity.type
_entity.pdbx_description
1 polymer ?
#
loop_
_entity_poly.entity_id
_entity_poly.type
_entity_poly.pdbx_seq_one_letter_code
_entity_poly.pdbx_strand_id
1 'polypeptide(L)'
;VTDAMMALGRRMTREPVLCTDSPAFLVNHVGRGFVPESQRILTENIAGAADIDRILTGAPGFKMGPFALADMVGIDIQHSVMESIFAQFYGEPAFAPMNLSALRVAGGLLGRKTGGGWFQYEDGKVVMPTTPPVPPARPKSVWVFPSPSHADLQAPLIDLFKQAGADVESGEKPSGEALIVINPIGYDVTTAVAELKLDGKRTVAVDVLFGMKGPRTLMVTPATDPAMRDAAHSLLVADGQPVI
;
A
#
# COMPACT_ATOMS: atom_id res chain seq x y z
N VAL A 1 10.98 -38.91 -10.23
CA VAL A 1 11.71 -37.71 -9.75
C VAL A 1 10.78 -36.79 -8.97
N THR A 2 9.64 -36.37 -9.56
CA THR A 2 8.71 -35.40 -8.94
C THR A 2 8.27 -35.82 -7.54
N ASP A 3 7.78 -37.09 -7.37
CA ASP A 3 7.31 -37.56 -6.06
C ASP A 3 8.42 -37.58 -5.00
N ALA A 4 9.65 -37.92 -5.41
CA ALA A 4 10.79 -37.90 -4.51
C ALA A 4 11.14 -36.46 -4.07
N MET A 5 11.08 -35.49 -4.98
CA MET A 5 11.30 -34.07 -4.66
C MET A 5 10.20 -33.49 -3.78
N MET A 6 8.95 -33.86 -4.05
CA MET A 6 7.82 -33.46 -3.20
C MET A 6 7.95 -34.05 -1.77
N ALA A 7 8.35 -35.31 -1.67
CA ALA A 7 8.60 -35.95 -0.37
C ALA A 7 9.77 -35.30 0.38
N LEU A 8 10.86 -34.99 -0.34
CA LEU A 8 12.02 -34.30 0.24
C LEU A 8 11.63 -32.91 0.77
N GLY A 9 10.89 -32.12 -0.03
CA GLY A 9 10.41 -30.81 0.38
C GLY A 9 9.61 -30.87 1.68
N ARG A 10 8.67 -31.82 1.81
CA ARG A 10 7.90 -32.01 3.06
C ARG A 10 8.79 -32.42 4.22
N ARG A 11 9.76 -33.30 4.01
CA ARG A 11 10.74 -33.66 5.06
C ARG A 11 11.58 -32.48 5.55
N MET A 12 11.81 -31.50 4.68
CA MET A 12 12.49 -30.22 4.99
C MET A 12 11.54 -29.19 5.62
N THR A 13 10.34 -29.59 6.01
CA THR A 13 9.30 -28.68 6.57
C THR A 13 8.94 -27.53 5.62
N ARG A 14 8.93 -27.80 4.32
CA ARG A 14 8.49 -26.87 3.29
C ARG A 14 7.16 -27.32 2.72
N GLU A 15 6.41 -26.38 2.16
CA GLU A 15 5.20 -26.64 1.36
C GLU A 15 5.61 -26.73 -0.11
N PRO A 16 5.87 -27.92 -0.67
CA PRO A 16 6.26 -28.04 -2.06
C PRO A 16 5.04 -27.93 -2.97
N VAL A 17 5.14 -27.12 -4.00
CA VAL A 17 4.10 -26.92 -5.02
C VAL A 17 4.63 -27.38 -6.37
N LEU A 18 3.86 -28.24 -7.03
CA LEU A 18 4.13 -28.62 -8.41
C LEU A 18 3.57 -27.55 -9.36
N CYS A 19 4.42 -26.97 -10.18
CA CYS A 19 4.01 -25.99 -11.19
C CYS A 19 4.60 -26.33 -12.56
N THR A 20 4.05 -25.74 -13.61
CA THR A 20 4.57 -25.84 -14.96
C THR A 20 5.93 -25.12 -15.06
N ASP A 21 6.82 -25.65 -15.89
CA ASP A 21 8.07 -24.95 -16.23
C ASP A 21 7.74 -23.72 -17.09
N SER A 22 7.80 -22.57 -16.45
CA SER A 22 7.51 -21.27 -17.06
C SER A 22 8.43 -20.20 -16.46
N PRO A 23 8.68 -19.09 -17.16
CA PRO A 23 9.48 -18.00 -16.62
C PRO A 23 8.98 -17.54 -15.26
N ALA A 24 9.87 -17.37 -14.28
CA ALA A 24 9.56 -16.97 -12.91
C ALA A 24 8.81 -18.03 -12.05
N PHE A 25 8.45 -19.17 -12.60
CA PHE A 25 7.64 -20.20 -11.94
C PHE A 25 6.37 -19.61 -11.28
N LEU A 26 6.03 -20.05 -10.08
CA LEU A 26 4.87 -19.54 -9.36
C LEU A 26 5.21 -18.28 -8.54
N VAL A 27 6.24 -18.35 -7.69
CA VAL A 27 6.51 -17.32 -6.66
C VAL A 27 6.89 -15.98 -7.29
N ASN A 28 7.87 -15.97 -8.19
CA ASN A 28 8.32 -14.72 -8.81
C ASN A 28 7.30 -14.19 -9.83
N HIS A 29 6.50 -15.07 -10.43
CA HIS A 29 5.43 -14.65 -11.32
C HIS A 29 4.31 -13.90 -10.58
N VAL A 30 3.85 -14.41 -9.45
CA VAL A 30 2.88 -13.75 -8.58
C VAL A 30 3.50 -12.53 -7.90
N GLY A 31 4.75 -12.64 -7.44
CA GLY A 31 5.48 -11.58 -6.74
C GLY A 31 5.70 -10.30 -7.56
N ARG A 32 5.52 -10.33 -8.89
CA ARG A 32 5.61 -9.13 -9.74
C ARG A 32 4.58 -8.05 -9.36
N GLY A 33 3.41 -8.43 -8.83
CA GLY A 33 2.43 -7.48 -8.31
C GLY A 33 2.85 -6.83 -7.00
N PHE A 34 3.89 -7.36 -6.33
CA PHE A 34 4.35 -6.85 -5.05
C PHE A 34 5.42 -5.78 -5.21
N VAL A 35 6.59 -6.14 -5.77
CA VAL A 35 7.71 -5.19 -5.87
C VAL A 35 7.60 -4.25 -7.07
N PRO A 36 7.34 -4.68 -8.30
CA PRO A 36 7.23 -3.77 -9.44
C PRO A 36 6.11 -2.74 -9.28
N GLU A 37 4.93 -3.12 -8.79
CA GLU A 37 3.85 -2.17 -8.57
C GLU A 37 4.17 -1.17 -7.45
N SER A 38 4.83 -1.61 -6.38
CA SER A 38 5.31 -0.70 -5.33
C SER A 38 6.33 0.31 -5.85
N GLN A 39 7.24 -0.12 -6.73
CA GLN A 39 8.17 0.79 -7.38
C GLN A 39 7.48 1.76 -8.34
N ARG A 40 6.39 1.34 -9.00
CA ARG A 40 5.56 2.22 -9.83
C ARG A 40 4.93 3.33 -8.98
N ILE A 41 4.27 2.97 -7.88
CA ILE A 41 3.68 3.92 -6.92
C ILE A 41 4.72 4.93 -6.42
N LEU A 42 5.94 4.46 -6.10
CA LEU A 42 7.04 5.32 -5.69
C LEU A 42 7.50 6.25 -6.83
N THR A 43 7.61 5.74 -8.07
CA THR A 43 8.03 6.50 -9.25
C THR A 43 7.01 7.60 -9.59
N GLU A 44 5.74 7.32 -9.41
CA GLU A 44 4.63 8.27 -9.60
C GLU A 44 4.50 9.26 -8.44
N ASN A 45 5.38 9.15 -7.43
CA ASN A 45 5.40 10.03 -6.24
C ASN A 45 4.08 10.04 -5.45
N ILE A 46 3.37 8.91 -5.44
CA ILE A 46 2.10 8.74 -4.69
C ILE A 46 2.40 8.54 -3.21
N ALA A 47 3.37 7.67 -2.89
CA ALA A 47 3.79 7.40 -1.51
C ALA A 47 5.28 7.07 -1.43
N GLY A 48 5.88 7.32 -0.27
CA GLY A 48 7.28 6.97 0.01
C GLY A 48 7.49 5.48 0.27
N ALA A 49 8.72 4.98 0.08
CA ALA A 49 9.05 3.57 0.28
C ALA A 49 8.66 3.07 1.69
N ALA A 50 8.88 3.89 2.72
CA ALA A 50 8.56 3.54 4.10
C ALA A 50 7.04 3.42 4.32
N ASP A 51 6.25 4.29 3.71
CA ASP A 51 4.79 4.26 3.84
C ASP A 51 4.19 3.07 3.08
N ILE A 52 4.69 2.79 1.88
CA ILE A 52 4.28 1.60 1.11
C ILE A 52 4.58 0.31 1.90
N ASP A 53 5.77 0.20 2.51
CA ASP A 53 6.11 -0.94 3.34
C ASP A 53 5.22 -1.04 4.59
N ARG A 54 4.93 0.08 5.26
CA ARG A 54 4.01 0.13 6.41
C ARG A 54 2.59 -0.27 6.04
N ILE A 55 2.07 0.21 4.91
CA ILE A 55 0.73 -0.14 4.42
C ILE A 55 0.63 -1.65 4.22
N LEU A 56 1.58 -2.25 3.50
CA LEU A 56 1.52 -3.67 3.14
C LEU A 56 1.83 -4.61 4.33
N THR A 57 2.69 -4.21 5.25
CA THR A 57 2.91 -4.99 6.49
C THR A 57 1.82 -4.77 7.53
N GLY A 58 1.04 -3.70 7.42
CA GLY A 58 -0.05 -3.35 8.31
C GLY A 58 -1.31 -4.20 8.09
N ALA A 59 -2.33 -3.61 7.47
CA ALA A 59 -3.63 -4.25 7.32
C ALA A 59 -3.61 -5.54 6.48
N PRO A 60 -2.89 -5.64 5.33
CA PRO A 60 -2.75 -6.89 4.59
C PRO A 60 -1.92 -7.96 5.31
N GLY A 61 -1.08 -7.58 6.27
CA GLY A 61 -0.32 -8.49 7.12
C GLY A 61 0.85 -9.21 6.44
N PHE A 62 1.45 -8.63 5.41
CA PHE A 62 2.68 -9.18 4.85
C PHE A 62 3.80 -9.14 5.88
N LYS A 63 4.60 -10.20 5.96
CA LYS A 63 5.71 -10.30 6.92
C LYS A 63 6.82 -9.27 6.68
N MET A 64 6.95 -8.77 5.45
CA MET A 64 7.95 -7.80 5.02
C MET A 64 7.37 -6.96 3.90
N GLY A 65 7.67 -5.66 3.91
CA GLY A 65 7.31 -4.76 2.83
C GLY A 65 8.18 -4.98 1.58
N PRO A 66 7.72 -4.52 0.41
CA PRO A 66 8.40 -4.75 -0.87
C PRO A 66 9.79 -4.13 -0.94
N PHE A 67 10.00 -2.97 -0.36
CA PHE A 67 11.29 -2.28 -0.37
C PHE A 67 12.29 -2.88 0.62
N ALA A 68 11.84 -3.26 1.82
CA ALA A 68 12.67 -4.01 2.76
C ALA A 68 13.04 -5.40 2.23
N LEU A 69 12.13 -6.07 1.50
CA LEU A 69 12.40 -7.32 0.83
C LEU A 69 13.45 -7.15 -0.27
N ALA A 70 13.32 -6.11 -1.09
CA ALA A 70 14.28 -5.79 -2.14
C ALA A 70 15.68 -5.52 -1.58
N ASP A 71 15.78 -4.76 -0.49
CA ASP A 71 17.04 -4.47 0.19
C ASP A 71 17.66 -5.72 0.84
N MET A 72 16.83 -6.64 1.33
CA MET A 72 17.29 -7.90 1.92
C MET A 72 17.84 -8.85 0.87
N VAL A 73 17.17 -8.98 -0.27
CA VAL A 73 17.61 -9.83 -1.40
C VAL A 73 18.84 -9.24 -2.09
N GLY A 74 18.89 -7.94 -2.20
CA GLY A 74 19.82 -7.14 -2.98
C GLY A 74 19.18 -6.62 -4.26
N ILE A 75 19.17 -5.29 -4.40
CA ILE A 75 18.52 -4.60 -5.52
C ILE A 75 19.10 -5.02 -6.87
N ASP A 76 20.39 -5.29 -6.95
CA ASP A 76 21.06 -5.82 -8.15
C ASP A 76 20.50 -7.19 -8.56
N ILE A 77 20.35 -8.11 -7.60
CA ILE A 77 19.78 -9.44 -7.87
C ILE A 77 18.34 -9.30 -8.33
N GLN A 78 17.54 -8.51 -7.59
CA GLN A 78 16.14 -8.30 -7.90
C GLN A 78 15.95 -7.64 -9.29
N HIS A 79 16.74 -6.63 -9.60
CA HIS A 79 16.71 -5.95 -10.91
C HIS A 79 17.00 -6.91 -12.05
N SER A 80 18.07 -7.71 -11.93
CA SER A 80 18.43 -8.73 -12.92
C SER A 80 17.34 -9.79 -13.11
N VAL A 81 16.65 -10.18 -12.04
CA VAL A 81 15.49 -11.11 -12.13
C VAL A 81 14.34 -10.46 -12.91
N MET A 82 14.04 -9.18 -12.64
CA MET A 82 13.00 -8.46 -13.38
C MET A 82 13.33 -8.32 -14.86
N GLU A 83 14.56 -7.96 -15.22
CA GLU A 83 15.02 -7.90 -16.62
C GLU A 83 14.90 -9.26 -17.32
N SER A 84 15.31 -10.33 -16.64
CA SER A 84 15.22 -11.70 -17.16
C SER A 84 13.76 -12.10 -17.42
N ILE A 85 12.85 -11.83 -16.49
CA ILE A 85 11.41 -12.13 -16.66
C ILE A 85 10.83 -11.32 -17.82
N PHE A 86 11.12 -10.02 -17.88
CA PHE A 86 10.66 -9.14 -18.95
C PHE A 86 11.09 -9.63 -20.33
N ALA A 87 12.37 -10.02 -20.47
CA ALA A 87 12.89 -10.59 -21.71
C ALA A 87 12.22 -11.92 -22.09
N GLN A 88 12.00 -12.81 -21.13
CA GLN A 88 11.38 -14.11 -21.36
C GLN A 88 9.88 -14.01 -21.70
N PHE A 89 9.21 -12.94 -21.32
CA PHE A 89 7.84 -12.62 -21.73
C PHE A 89 7.78 -11.66 -22.93
N TYR A 90 8.85 -11.58 -23.71
CA TYR A 90 8.95 -10.80 -24.96
C TYR A 90 8.59 -9.31 -24.80
N GLY A 91 8.90 -8.70 -23.65
CA GLY A 91 8.66 -7.30 -23.40
C GLY A 91 7.23 -6.97 -22.96
N GLU A 92 6.52 -7.92 -22.39
CA GLU A 92 5.19 -7.69 -21.81
C GLU A 92 5.23 -6.52 -20.79
N PRO A 93 4.50 -5.41 -21.02
CA PRO A 93 4.59 -4.20 -20.19
C PRO A 93 4.35 -4.44 -18.69
N ALA A 94 3.52 -5.42 -18.33
CA ALA A 94 3.25 -5.77 -16.95
C ALA A 94 4.49 -6.29 -16.19
N PHE A 95 5.53 -6.72 -16.90
CA PHE A 95 6.80 -7.19 -16.33
C PHE A 95 7.95 -6.18 -16.47
N ALA A 96 7.69 -5.00 -17.01
CA ALA A 96 8.74 -4.01 -17.25
C ALA A 96 9.46 -3.62 -15.95
N PRO A 97 10.80 -3.73 -15.90
CA PRO A 97 11.57 -3.28 -14.76
C PRO A 97 11.50 -1.75 -14.63
N MET A 98 11.50 -1.27 -13.39
CA MET A 98 11.47 0.16 -13.11
C MET A 98 12.87 0.77 -13.18
N ASN A 99 12.96 1.97 -13.78
CA ASN A 99 14.22 2.72 -13.90
C ASN A 99 14.86 3.03 -12.53
N LEU A 100 14.06 3.25 -11.48
CA LEU A 100 14.57 3.53 -10.15
C LEU A 100 15.48 2.43 -9.59
N SER A 101 15.18 1.15 -9.86
CA SER A 101 16.04 0.04 -9.44
C SER A 101 17.36 0.03 -10.23
N ALA A 102 17.33 0.29 -11.54
CA ALA A 102 18.54 0.42 -12.35
C ALA A 102 19.46 1.55 -11.85
N LEU A 103 18.89 2.71 -11.53
CA LEU A 103 19.63 3.85 -10.99
C LEU A 103 20.26 3.53 -9.62
N ARG A 104 19.57 2.79 -8.75
CA ARG A 104 20.15 2.33 -7.48
C ARG A 104 21.30 1.37 -7.68
N VAL A 105 21.17 0.43 -8.61
CA VAL A 105 22.25 -0.49 -8.98
C VAL A 105 23.47 0.28 -9.49
N ALA A 106 23.26 1.22 -10.42
CA ALA A 106 24.33 2.06 -10.95
C ALA A 106 25.01 2.93 -9.87
N GLY A 107 24.24 3.37 -8.87
CA GLY A 107 24.74 4.15 -7.74
C GLY A 107 25.37 3.31 -6.61
N GLY A 108 25.42 1.98 -6.74
CA GLY A 108 25.96 1.08 -5.70
C GLY A 108 25.07 0.96 -4.45
N LEU A 109 23.81 1.43 -4.52
CA LEU A 109 22.82 1.34 -3.44
C LEU A 109 22.11 -0.01 -3.54
N LEU A 110 22.78 -1.08 -3.11
CA LEU A 110 22.32 -2.45 -3.34
C LEU A 110 21.52 -3.05 -2.19
N GLY A 111 21.14 -2.23 -1.23
CA GLY A 111 20.37 -2.65 -0.06
C GLY A 111 21.24 -2.91 1.17
N ARG A 112 20.79 -3.81 2.03
CA ARG A 112 21.42 -4.11 3.33
C ARG A 112 22.91 -4.43 3.22
N LYS A 113 23.34 -5.12 2.17
CA LYS A 113 24.74 -5.55 1.96
C LYS A 113 25.72 -4.39 1.73
N THR A 114 25.21 -3.22 1.32
CA THR A 114 26.02 -2.01 1.11
C THR A 114 25.71 -0.91 2.12
N GLY A 115 24.88 -1.18 3.13
CA GLY A 115 24.44 -0.19 4.12
C GLY A 115 23.42 0.82 3.61
N GLY A 116 23.05 0.76 2.33
CA GLY A 116 22.07 1.65 1.71
C GLY A 116 21.39 1.01 0.50
N GLY A 117 20.12 1.25 0.37
CA GLY A 117 19.26 0.78 -0.72
C GLY A 117 18.03 1.67 -0.81
N TRP A 118 16.86 1.10 -0.69
CA TRP A 118 15.61 1.85 -0.49
C TRP A 118 15.58 2.50 0.88
N PHE A 119 16.22 1.84 1.86
CA PHE A 119 16.45 2.35 3.21
C PHE A 119 17.93 2.54 3.49
N GLN A 120 18.23 3.32 4.54
CA GLN A 120 19.54 3.35 5.15
C GLN A 120 19.62 2.29 6.26
N TYR A 121 20.80 1.74 6.47
CA TYR A 121 21.05 0.71 7.47
C TYR A 121 22.21 1.13 8.38
N GLU A 122 21.97 1.11 9.70
CA GLU A 122 22.97 1.27 10.73
C GLU A 122 23.02 0.01 11.57
N ASP A 123 24.18 -0.56 11.75
CA ASP A 123 24.39 -1.84 12.46
C ASP A 123 23.44 -2.98 11.96
N GLY A 124 23.19 -2.99 10.65
CA GLY A 124 22.32 -3.97 10.00
C GLY A 124 20.80 -3.78 10.26
N LYS A 125 20.42 -2.71 10.95
CA LYS A 125 19.02 -2.33 11.19
C LYS A 125 18.61 -1.18 10.27
N VAL A 126 17.36 -1.24 9.80
CA VAL A 126 16.79 -0.17 8.99
C VAL A 126 16.60 1.10 9.81
N VAL A 127 17.01 2.24 9.25
CA VAL A 127 16.70 3.56 9.79
C VAL A 127 15.38 4.02 9.19
N MET A 128 14.31 3.93 9.98
CA MET A 128 12.97 4.33 9.52
C MET A 128 12.77 5.84 9.69
N PRO A 129 12.14 6.52 8.72
CA PRO A 129 11.75 7.91 8.90
C PRO A 129 10.78 8.07 10.08
N THR A 130 10.89 9.20 10.76
CA THR A 130 9.97 9.55 11.85
C THR A 130 8.55 9.77 11.31
N THR A 131 7.56 9.27 12.04
CA THR A 131 6.15 9.54 11.72
C THR A 131 5.81 10.97 12.16
N PRO A 132 5.19 11.79 11.29
CA PRO A 132 4.74 13.12 11.70
C PRO A 132 3.74 13.06 12.86
N PRO A 133 3.67 14.11 13.69
CA PRO A 133 2.66 14.18 14.76
C PRO A 133 1.26 14.24 14.18
N VAL A 134 0.30 13.70 14.92
CA VAL A 134 -1.12 13.74 14.53
C VAL A 134 -1.63 15.18 14.54
N PRO A 135 -2.22 15.68 13.45
CA PRO A 135 -2.77 17.04 13.41
C PRO A 135 -3.94 17.20 14.40
N PRO A 136 -4.01 18.29 15.19
CA PRO A 136 -5.11 18.54 16.10
C PRO A 136 -6.32 19.15 15.38
N ALA A 137 -6.75 18.54 14.28
CA ALA A 137 -7.85 19.04 13.46
C ALA A 137 -9.13 18.20 13.67
N ARG A 138 -10.31 18.83 13.52
CA ARG A 138 -11.60 18.16 13.56
C ARG A 138 -12.49 18.71 12.45
N PRO A 139 -13.19 17.88 11.67
CA PRO A 139 -14.18 18.36 10.73
C PRO A 139 -15.45 18.77 11.47
N LYS A 140 -16.28 19.63 10.88
CA LYS A 140 -17.60 19.99 11.42
C LYS A 140 -18.55 18.80 11.41
N SER A 141 -18.57 18.06 10.29
CA SER A 141 -19.29 16.80 10.12
C SER A 141 -18.56 15.90 9.15
N VAL A 142 -18.94 14.65 9.08
CA VAL A 142 -18.41 13.64 8.18
C VAL A 142 -19.54 13.00 7.41
N TRP A 143 -19.44 12.94 6.10
CA TRP A 143 -20.33 12.19 5.26
C TRP A 143 -19.57 11.06 4.56
N VAL A 144 -20.00 9.83 4.81
CA VAL A 144 -19.42 8.65 4.16
C VAL A 144 -20.26 8.30 2.94
N PHE A 145 -19.64 8.27 1.76
CA PHE A 145 -20.33 7.92 0.52
C PHE A 145 -20.96 6.53 0.63
N PRO A 146 -22.28 6.40 0.46
CA PRO A 146 -22.96 5.12 0.59
C PRO A 146 -22.45 4.11 -0.45
N SER A 147 -22.01 2.94 -0.01
CA SER A 147 -21.64 1.81 -0.88
C SER A 147 -22.46 0.58 -0.45
N PRO A 148 -23.66 0.37 -1.00
CA PRO A 148 -24.54 -0.73 -0.59
C PRO A 148 -23.90 -2.11 -0.77
N SER A 149 -23.06 -2.28 -1.80
CA SER A 149 -22.33 -3.52 -2.05
C SER A 149 -21.20 -3.82 -1.05
N HIS A 150 -20.79 -2.82 -0.26
CA HIS A 150 -19.70 -2.93 0.71
C HIS A 150 -20.10 -2.32 2.08
N ALA A 151 -21.38 -2.34 2.40
CA ALA A 151 -21.90 -1.74 3.63
C ALA A 151 -21.28 -2.37 4.90
N ASP A 152 -21.02 -3.66 4.88
CA ASP A 152 -20.35 -4.42 5.94
C ASP A 152 -18.89 -3.98 6.15
N LEU A 153 -18.19 -3.60 5.09
CA LEU A 153 -16.83 -3.06 5.15
C LEU A 153 -16.81 -1.61 5.65
N GLN A 154 -17.84 -0.83 5.35
CA GLN A 154 -17.97 0.57 5.77
C GLN A 154 -18.42 0.74 7.24
N ALA A 155 -19.23 -0.18 7.74
CA ALA A 155 -19.82 -0.06 9.08
C ALA A 155 -18.77 0.15 10.18
N PRO A 156 -17.64 -0.57 10.26
CA PRO A 156 -16.60 -0.33 11.26
C PRO A 156 -15.96 1.07 11.18
N LEU A 157 -15.84 1.64 9.97
CA LEU A 157 -15.32 2.99 9.77
C LEU A 157 -16.30 4.04 10.27
N ILE A 158 -17.59 3.88 9.97
CA ILE A 158 -18.65 4.76 10.45
C ILE A 158 -18.73 4.74 11.99
N ASP A 159 -18.63 3.56 12.59
CA ASP A 159 -18.63 3.40 14.04
C ASP A 159 -17.40 4.04 14.68
N LEU A 160 -16.22 3.93 14.06
CA LEU A 160 -15.03 4.64 14.52
C LEU A 160 -15.25 6.16 14.56
N PHE A 161 -15.81 6.74 13.49
CA PHE A 161 -16.07 8.19 13.46
C PHE A 161 -17.05 8.63 14.53
N LYS A 162 -18.13 7.87 14.78
CA LYS A 162 -19.08 8.14 15.87
C LYS A 162 -18.40 8.04 17.24
N GLN A 163 -17.58 7.01 17.47
CA GLN A 163 -16.82 6.84 18.71
C GLN A 163 -15.78 7.95 18.91
N ALA A 164 -15.21 8.47 17.84
CA ALA A 164 -14.32 9.64 17.86
C ALA A 164 -15.09 10.97 18.10
N GLY A 165 -16.41 10.93 18.24
CA GLY A 165 -17.24 12.11 18.48
C GLY A 165 -17.54 12.96 17.25
N ALA A 166 -17.39 12.40 16.04
CA ALA A 166 -17.75 13.08 14.81
C ALA A 166 -19.28 13.07 14.60
N ASP A 167 -19.80 14.18 14.08
CA ASP A 167 -21.16 14.25 13.54
C ASP A 167 -21.20 13.55 12.18
N VAL A 168 -21.73 12.33 12.13
CA VAL A 168 -21.82 11.53 10.90
C VAL A 168 -23.16 11.76 10.22
N GLU A 169 -23.12 12.44 9.07
CA GLU A 169 -24.31 12.77 8.29
C GLU A 169 -24.96 11.53 7.67
N SER A 170 -26.29 11.46 7.70
CA SER A 170 -27.09 10.36 7.12
C SER A 170 -27.81 10.75 5.82
N GLY A 171 -27.58 11.97 5.31
CA GLY A 171 -28.24 12.45 4.08
C GLY A 171 -27.74 11.76 2.82
N GLU A 172 -28.53 11.83 1.74
CA GLU A 172 -28.12 11.32 0.42
C GLU A 172 -26.94 12.10 -0.18
N LYS A 173 -26.71 13.33 0.27
CA LYS A 173 -25.63 14.21 -0.15
C LYS A 173 -24.98 14.85 1.05
N PRO A 174 -23.66 15.16 0.96
CA PRO A 174 -22.97 15.87 2.02
C PRO A 174 -23.44 17.30 2.16
N SER A 175 -23.42 17.83 3.38
CA SER A 175 -23.57 19.27 3.61
C SER A 175 -22.41 20.06 3.00
N GLY A 176 -22.57 21.40 2.92
CA GLY A 176 -21.55 22.27 2.31
C GLY A 176 -20.17 22.26 2.98
N GLU A 177 -20.08 21.80 4.24
CA GLU A 177 -18.86 21.84 5.05
C GLU A 177 -18.40 20.47 5.54
N ALA A 178 -19.11 19.39 5.18
CA ALA A 178 -18.77 18.04 5.57
C ALA A 178 -17.44 17.58 4.97
N LEU A 179 -16.64 16.86 5.75
CA LEU A 179 -15.61 15.99 5.23
C LEU A 179 -16.27 14.84 4.47
N ILE A 180 -15.91 14.65 3.23
CA ILE A 180 -16.42 13.57 2.39
C ILE A 180 -15.44 12.40 2.43
N VAL A 181 -15.93 11.23 2.82
CA VAL A 181 -15.11 10.00 2.89
C VAL A 181 -15.65 8.98 1.90
N ILE A 182 -14.78 8.48 1.05
CA ILE A 182 -15.10 7.43 0.08
C ILE A 182 -14.24 6.19 0.33
N ASN A 183 -14.68 5.03 -0.18
CA ASN A 183 -13.98 3.77 -0.07
C ASN A 183 -13.89 3.12 -1.46
N PRO A 184 -13.04 3.65 -2.36
CA PRO A 184 -12.88 3.08 -3.69
C PRO A 184 -12.19 1.72 -3.60
N ILE A 185 -12.75 0.71 -4.27
CA ILE A 185 -12.18 -0.64 -4.36
C ILE A 185 -11.92 -0.94 -5.83
N GLY A 186 -10.64 -1.14 -6.17
CA GLY A 186 -10.22 -1.46 -7.53
C GLY A 186 -9.91 -0.27 -8.44
N TYR A 187 -9.97 0.97 -7.94
CA TYR A 187 -9.59 2.19 -8.67
C TYR A 187 -9.09 3.28 -7.71
N ASP A 188 -8.45 4.30 -8.24
CA ASP A 188 -7.84 5.37 -7.45
C ASP A 188 -8.86 6.43 -6.99
N VAL A 189 -8.45 7.23 -6.00
CA VAL A 189 -9.27 8.29 -5.39
C VAL A 189 -9.66 9.37 -6.39
N THR A 190 -8.74 9.78 -7.27
CA THR A 190 -8.98 10.87 -8.24
C THR A 190 -10.04 10.47 -9.24
N THR A 191 -9.96 9.26 -9.78
CA THR A 191 -10.97 8.67 -10.64
C THR A 191 -12.32 8.58 -9.92
N ALA A 192 -12.33 8.07 -8.69
CA ALA A 192 -13.56 7.98 -7.88
C ALA A 192 -14.24 9.34 -7.68
N VAL A 193 -13.48 10.36 -7.31
CA VAL A 193 -13.98 11.72 -7.11
C VAL A 193 -14.59 12.29 -8.39
N ALA A 194 -13.92 12.06 -9.53
CA ALA A 194 -14.40 12.54 -10.84
C ALA A 194 -15.69 11.83 -11.27
N GLU A 195 -15.74 10.51 -11.19
CA GLU A 195 -16.92 9.70 -11.58
C GLU A 195 -18.14 9.97 -10.70
N LEU A 196 -17.91 10.08 -9.39
CA LEU A 196 -18.96 10.37 -8.41
C LEU A 196 -19.35 11.85 -8.35
N LYS A 197 -18.62 12.72 -9.09
CA LYS A 197 -18.84 14.17 -9.12
C LYS A 197 -18.82 14.83 -7.74
N LEU A 198 -17.88 14.38 -6.89
CA LEU A 198 -17.70 14.90 -5.55
C LEU A 198 -16.77 16.12 -5.54
N ASP A 199 -16.85 16.92 -4.47
CA ASP A 199 -15.94 18.03 -4.25
C ASP A 199 -14.56 17.52 -3.82
N GLY A 200 -13.60 17.51 -4.75
CA GLY A 200 -12.25 17.00 -4.50
C GLY A 200 -11.51 17.72 -3.36
N LYS A 201 -11.85 18.97 -3.04
CA LYS A 201 -11.21 19.71 -1.93
C LYS A 201 -11.57 19.13 -0.57
N ARG A 202 -12.75 18.53 -0.44
CA ARG A 202 -13.26 17.99 0.82
C ARG A 202 -13.28 16.48 0.85
N THR A 203 -12.82 15.82 -0.22
CA THR A 203 -12.89 14.36 -0.33
C THR A 203 -11.55 13.74 0.03
N VAL A 204 -11.63 12.72 0.87
CA VAL A 204 -10.56 11.78 1.17
C VAL A 204 -11.07 10.35 0.95
N ALA A 205 -10.16 9.40 0.83
CA ALA A 205 -10.54 7.99 0.82
C ALA A 205 -9.83 7.22 1.93
N VAL A 206 -10.50 6.17 2.40
CA VAL A 206 -9.97 5.24 3.41
C VAL A 206 -10.11 3.83 2.87
N ASP A 207 -9.01 3.07 2.94
CA ASP A 207 -9.06 1.65 2.61
C ASP A 207 -9.78 0.88 3.73
N VAL A 208 -10.84 0.17 3.37
CA VAL A 208 -11.63 -0.67 4.29
C VAL A 208 -11.54 -2.16 3.95
N LEU A 209 -10.81 -2.52 2.88
CA LEU A 209 -10.76 -3.89 2.34
C LEU A 209 -10.25 -4.90 3.38
N PHE A 210 -9.27 -4.52 4.18
CA PHE A 210 -8.68 -5.37 5.22
C PHE A 210 -9.25 -5.10 6.62
N GLY A 211 -10.36 -4.35 6.71
CA GLY A 211 -11.00 -3.95 7.95
C GLY A 211 -10.29 -2.80 8.65
N MET A 212 -10.75 -2.47 9.88
CA MET A 212 -10.34 -1.28 10.63
C MET A 212 -9.51 -1.58 11.88
N LYS A 213 -9.14 -2.84 12.11
CA LYS A 213 -8.46 -3.28 13.36
C LYS A 213 -6.95 -3.05 13.39
N GLY A 214 -6.35 -2.60 12.31
CA GLY A 214 -4.92 -2.37 12.19
C GLY A 214 -4.59 -1.00 11.63
N PRO A 215 -3.37 -0.78 11.15
CA PRO A 215 -2.98 0.43 10.45
C PRO A 215 -3.95 0.74 9.31
N ARG A 216 -4.26 2.01 9.14
CA ARG A 216 -5.24 2.50 8.15
C ARG A 216 -4.55 3.29 7.07
N THR A 217 -5.01 3.14 5.84
CA THR A 217 -4.51 3.94 4.70
C THR A 217 -5.48 5.07 4.43
N LEU A 218 -4.99 6.31 4.58
CA LEU A 218 -5.68 7.54 4.21
C LEU A 218 -5.15 8.00 2.85
N MET A 219 -6.05 8.08 1.88
CA MET A 219 -5.71 8.48 0.52
C MET A 219 -6.33 9.84 0.19
N VAL A 220 -5.60 10.65 -0.56
CA VAL A 220 -6.00 12.01 -0.96
C VAL A 220 -5.84 12.21 -2.46
N THR A 221 -6.49 13.24 -3.00
CA THR A 221 -6.24 13.73 -4.35
C THR A 221 -5.32 14.94 -4.32
N PRO A 222 -4.72 15.34 -5.44
CA PRO A 222 -3.99 16.62 -5.52
C PRO A 222 -4.83 17.85 -5.19
N ALA A 223 -6.16 17.74 -5.24
CA ALA A 223 -7.09 18.82 -4.93
C ALA A 223 -7.52 18.85 -3.46
N THR A 224 -7.27 17.78 -2.70
CA THR A 224 -7.73 17.68 -1.31
C THR A 224 -7.09 18.76 -0.44
N ASP A 225 -7.93 19.52 0.26
CA ASP A 225 -7.49 20.56 1.20
C ASP A 225 -6.70 19.90 2.36
N PRO A 226 -5.49 20.40 2.68
CA PRO A 226 -4.70 19.90 3.81
C PRO A 226 -5.49 19.87 5.13
N ALA A 227 -6.36 20.84 5.38
CA ALA A 227 -7.18 20.85 6.59
C ALA A 227 -8.18 19.68 6.65
N MET A 228 -8.73 19.28 5.50
CA MET A 228 -9.62 18.11 5.40
C MET A 228 -8.87 16.78 5.56
N ARG A 229 -7.67 16.68 4.96
CA ARG A 229 -6.76 15.54 5.20
C ARG A 229 -6.43 15.42 6.68
N ASP A 230 -6.02 16.51 7.32
CA ASP A 230 -5.61 16.53 8.73
C ASP A 230 -6.77 16.20 9.65
N ALA A 231 -7.97 16.70 9.34
CA ALA A 231 -9.18 16.36 10.06
C ALA A 231 -9.55 14.86 9.95
N ALA A 232 -9.43 14.29 8.74
CA ALA A 232 -9.62 12.85 8.53
C ALA A 232 -8.59 12.02 9.32
N HIS A 233 -7.30 12.39 9.24
CA HIS A 233 -6.24 11.75 9.99
C HIS A 233 -6.52 11.73 11.50
N SER A 234 -6.89 12.89 12.05
CA SER A 234 -7.21 13.03 13.47
C SER A 234 -8.40 12.16 13.93
N LEU A 235 -9.39 11.92 13.07
CA LEU A 235 -10.47 10.99 13.37
C LEU A 235 -10.03 9.54 13.29
N LEU A 236 -9.23 9.19 12.28
CA LEU A 236 -8.80 7.83 12.03
C LEU A 236 -7.83 7.29 13.09
N VAL A 237 -7.10 8.14 13.82
CA VAL A 237 -6.21 7.71 14.92
C VAL A 237 -6.90 7.69 16.29
N ALA A 238 -8.19 7.97 16.38
CA ALA A 238 -8.86 8.19 17.66
C ALA A 238 -8.85 6.99 18.62
N ASP A 239 -8.72 5.78 18.10
CA ASP A 239 -8.57 4.54 18.86
C ASP A 239 -7.10 4.08 19.05
N GLY A 240 -6.14 4.93 18.68
CA GLY A 240 -4.71 4.66 18.81
C GLY A 240 -4.09 3.83 17.68
N GLN A 241 -4.86 3.45 16.66
CA GLN A 241 -4.28 2.77 15.50
C GLN A 241 -3.55 3.76 14.58
N PRO A 242 -2.39 3.39 14.01
CA PRO A 242 -1.66 4.28 13.12
C PRO A 242 -2.41 4.51 11.81
N VAL A 243 -2.19 5.71 11.24
CA VAL A 243 -2.69 6.11 9.90
C VAL A 243 -1.51 6.46 9.02
N ILE A 244 -1.56 6.01 7.80
CA ILE A 244 -0.51 6.15 6.80
C ILE A 244 -1.12 6.83 5.58
#